data_d44c27db74a4323fb91f41e1dac72e64
#
_entry.id   d44c27db74a4323fb91f41e1dac72e64
#
_cell.length_a   1.000
_cell.length_b   1.000
_cell.length_c   1.000
_cell.angle_alpha   90.00
_cell.angle_beta   90.00
_cell.angle_gamma   90.00
#
_symmetry.space_group_name_H-M   'P 1'
#
loop_
_entity.id
_entity.type
_entity.pdbx_description
1 polymer ?
#
loop_
_entity_poly.entity_id
_entity_poly.type
_entity_poly.pdbx_seq_one_letter_code
_entity_poly.pdbx_strand_id
1 'polypeptide(L)'
;MAIEKDLLDQLLAGCDPKDVFNKDGLFDELKKALSERILNTELDEHLDSDGAEGKSNHRNGYSKKSVLTGTSKMTLSVPRDRAGTFDPKLIAKYQRRFPDFDDKIISMYARGMSVREIRGHLEELYGIDVSPDLISAITDAVLEEVAEWQSRPLDICYPLVFFDAIRVKVRDEGFVRNKAIYIALGLQPDGTKEILGIWIEQTEGAKFWLRVVNELKTRGVQDILIAVVDGLKGFPEAINAVFPQTVVQTCIVHLIRHSMDFASWKDRKGVAQALRTVYRAADAATGQAALEDFAQGQWGSKYPAIAQSWHRNWELVIPFFAFPEGVRRIIYTTNAIEALNSKLRRAVRTRGHFPSDDAATKLLYLVLNHAVADWKRPPREWAEAKTQFAVMFKERFVRA
;
A
#
# COMPACT_ATOMS: atom_id res chain seq x y z
N MET A 1 -3.58 -33.42 -5.72
CA MET A 1 -4.49 -34.56 -5.91
C MET A 1 -5.23 -34.31 -7.22
N ALA A 2 -5.10 -35.17 -8.21
CA ALA A 2 -5.84 -35.03 -9.48
C ALA A 2 -7.19 -35.75 -9.34
N ILE A 3 -8.27 -35.10 -9.76
CA ILE A 3 -9.60 -35.72 -9.79
C ILE A 3 -9.62 -36.72 -10.96
N GLU A 4 -10.14 -37.92 -10.72
CA GLU A 4 -10.23 -38.95 -11.75
C GLU A 4 -11.13 -38.51 -12.90
N LYS A 5 -10.73 -38.83 -14.13
CA LYS A 5 -11.43 -38.44 -15.33
C LYS A 5 -12.87 -38.97 -15.40
N ASP A 6 -13.04 -40.24 -14.99
CA ASP A 6 -14.35 -40.89 -15.00
C ASP A 6 -15.36 -40.20 -14.06
N LEU A 7 -14.87 -39.66 -12.93
CA LEU A 7 -15.71 -38.89 -12.00
C LEU A 7 -16.14 -37.57 -12.62
N LEU A 8 -15.22 -36.88 -13.35
CA LEU A 8 -15.54 -35.66 -14.05
C LEU A 8 -16.56 -35.91 -15.18
N ASP A 9 -16.39 -36.98 -15.94
CA ASP A 9 -17.31 -37.36 -17.01
C ASP A 9 -18.71 -37.70 -16.44
N GLN A 10 -18.80 -38.33 -15.28
CA GLN A 10 -20.07 -38.59 -14.58
C GLN A 10 -20.73 -37.29 -14.10
N LEU A 11 -19.98 -36.35 -13.55
CA LEU A 11 -20.51 -35.06 -13.09
C LEU A 11 -21.00 -34.18 -14.24
N LEU A 12 -20.38 -34.29 -15.42
CA LEU A 12 -20.75 -33.53 -16.61
C LEU A 12 -21.87 -34.21 -17.42
N ALA A 13 -22.18 -35.47 -17.13
CA ALA A 13 -23.21 -36.23 -17.84
C ALA A 13 -24.60 -35.56 -17.70
N GLY A 14 -25.12 -35.05 -18.79
CA GLY A 14 -26.44 -34.39 -18.86
C GLY A 14 -26.43 -32.89 -18.53
N CYS A 15 -25.27 -32.28 -18.32
CA CYS A 15 -25.16 -30.83 -18.11
C CYS A 15 -24.90 -30.10 -19.42
N ASP A 16 -25.58 -28.97 -19.64
CA ASP A 16 -25.19 -28.05 -20.73
C ASP A 16 -23.85 -27.40 -20.35
N PRO A 17 -22.83 -27.48 -21.24
CA PRO A 17 -21.52 -26.83 -20.98
C PRO A 17 -21.61 -25.35 -20.66
N LYS A 18 -22.64 -24.65 -21.12
CA LYS A 18 -22.89 -23.24 -20.86
C LYS A 18 -23.33 -22.98 -19.42
N ASP A 19 -23.96 -23.95 -18.77
CA ASP A 19 -24.54 -23.80 -17.43
C ASP A 19 -23.59 -24.29 -16.32
N VAL A 20 -22.51 -24.96 -16.67
CA VAL A 20 -21.55 -25.51 -15.67
C VAL A 20 -21.04 -24.46 -14.71
N PHE A 21 -20.72 -23.25 -15.19
CA PHE A 21 -20.16 -22.14 -14.42
C PHE A 21 -21.14 -20.99 -14.18
N ASN A 22 -22.39 -21.14 -14.62
CA ASN A 22 -23.42 -20.12 -14.38
C ASN A 22 -23.82 -20.11 -12.89
N LYS A 23 -24.50 -19.03 -12.48
CA LYS A 23 -25.13 -18.93 -11.17
C LYS A 23 -26.11 -20.11 -10.97
N ASP A 24 -26.01 -20.75 -9.83
CA ASP A 24 -26.77 -21.97 -9.49
C ASP A 24 -26.48 -23.17 -10.45
N GLY A 25 -25.35 -23.14 -11.16
CA GLY A 25 -24.92 -24.22 -12.06
C GLY A 25 -24.20 -25.35 -11.32
N LEU A 26 -23.75 -26.37 -12.09
CA LEU A 26 -23.09 -27.56 -11.56
C LEU A 26 -21.95 -27.24 -10.59
N PHE A 27 -21.18 -26.19 -10.85
CA PHE A 27 -20.05 -25.82 -9.99
C PHE A 27 -20.49 -25.31 -8.61
N ASP A 28 -21.58 -24.56 -8.53
CA ASP A 28 -22.17 -24.13 -7.27
C ASP A 28 -22.81 -25.29 -6.50
N GLU A 29 -23.49 -26.22 -7.23
CA GLU A 29 -24.03 -27.44 -6.64
C GLU A 29 -22.90 -28.35 -6.09
N LEU A 30 -21.81 -28.50 -6.82
CA LEU A 30 -20.65 -29.29 -6.36
C LEU A 30 -20.01 -28.66 -5.11
N LYS A 31 -19.82 -27.35 -5.08
CA LYS A 31 -19.32 -26.65 -3.89
C LYS A 31 -20.23 -26.90 -2.69
N LYS A 32 -21.55 -26.81 -2.89
CA LYS A 32 -22.52 -27.06 -1.84
C LYS A 32 -22.42 -28.50 -1.32
N ALA A 33 -22.44 -29.47 -2.21
CA ALA A 33 -22.37 -30.91 -1.87
C ALA A 33 -21.07 -31.24 -1.11
N LEU A 34 -19.93 -30.71 -1.54
CA LEU A 34 -18.65 -30.88 -0.87
C LEU A 34 -18.67 -30.24 0.52
N SER A 35 -19.19 -29.01 0.65
CA SER A 35 -19.29 -28.34 1.95
C SER A 35 -20.18 -29.09 2.93
N GLU A 36 -21.34 -29.56 2.48
CA GLU A 36 -22.25 -30.36 3.30
C GLU A 36 -21.64 -31.72 3.69
N ARG A 37 -20.84 -32.32 2.79
CA ARG A 37 -20.12 -33.57 3.09
C ARG A 37 -19.05 -33.34 4.16
N ILE A 38 -18.26 -32.27 4.06
CA ILE A 38 -17.24 -31.91 5.08
C ILE A 38 -17.92 -31.69 6.43
N LEU A 39 -19.00 -30.92 6.49
CA LEU A 39 -19.75 -30.66 7.72
C LEU A 39 -20.29 -31.96 8.38
N ASN A 40 -20.72 -32.92 7.56
CA ASN A 40 -21.17 -34.20 8.06
C ASN A 40 -20.00 -35.05 8.63
N THR A 41 -18.83 -35.00 7.97
CA THR A 41 -17.62 -35.67 8.47
C THR A 41 -17.15 -35.05 9.78
N GLU A 42 -17.13 -33.71 9.89
CA GLU A 42 -16.80 -33.03 11.15
C GLU A 42 -17.74 -33.40 12.30
N LEU A 43 -19.05 -33.56 12.03
CA LEU A 43 -19.99 -34.03 13.04
C LEU A 43 -19.74 -35.45 13.42
N ASP A 44 -19.42 -36.40 12.50
CA ASP A 44 -19.10 -37.77 12.81
C ASP A 44 -17.87 -37.86 13.73
N GLU A 45 -16.80 -37.11 13.41
CA GLU A 45 -15.61 -37.03 14.25
C GLU A 45 -15.92 -36.47 15.66
N HIS A 46 -16.80 -35.46 15.75
CA HIS A 46 -17.24 -34.90 17.03
C HIS A 46 -18.00 -35.94 17.88
N LEU A 47 -18.93 -36.64 17.26
CA LEU A 47 -19.72 -37.67 17.95
C LEU A 47 -18.86 -38.88 18.39
N ASP A 48 -17.89 -39.27 17.58
CA ASP A 48 -16.95 -40.35 17.92
C ASP A 48 -16.08 -39.93 19.12
N SER A 49 -15.64 -38.66 19.19
CA SER A 49 -14.90 -38.13 20.33
C SER A 49 -15.75 -38.13 21.61
N ASP A 50 -17.02 -37.65 21.53
CA ASP A 50 -17.97 -37.66 22.64
C ASP A 50 -18.24 -39.10 23.14
N GLY A 51 -18.37 -40.07 22.21
CA GLY A 51 -18.52 -41.48 22.52
C GLY A 51 -17.32 -42.08 23.26
N ALA A 52 -16.09 -41.73 22.85
CA ALA A 52 -14.86 -42.10 23.50
C ALA A 52 -14.75 -41.56 24.94
N GLU A 53 -15.31 -40.37 25.18
CA GLU A 53 -15.39 -39.75 26.50
C GLU A 53 -16.59 -40.26 27.36
N GLY A 54 -17.38 -41.19 26.86
CA GLY A 54 -18.55 -41.75 27.54
C GLY A 54 -19.78 -40.81 27.57
N LYS A 55 -19.82 -39.80 26.70
CA LYS A 55 -20.96 -38.86 26.55
C LYS A 55 -21.98 -39.50 25.61
N SER A 56 -23.27 -39.47 25.99
CA SER A 56 -24.36 -39.89 25.11
C SER A 56 -24.81 -38.71 24.23
N ASN A 57 -24.14 -38.54 23.09
CA ASN A 57 -24.52 -37.54 22.08
C ASN A 57 -24.82 -38.25 20.75
N HIS A 58 -25.75 -37.73 19.96
CA HIS A 58 -26.13 -38.28 18.66
C HIS A 58 -26.63 -37.23 17.70
N ARG A 59 -26.73 -37.56 16.40
CA ARG A 59 -27.24 -36.65 15.37
C ARG A 59 -28.67 -36.16 15.67
N ASN A 60 -28.92 -34.86 15.42
CA ASN A 60 -30.23 -34.22 15.66
C ASN A 60 -30.70 -33.41 14.45
N GLY A 61 -30.69 -34.03 13.28
CA GLY A 61 -31.14 -33.43 12.03
C GLY A 61 -30.23 -32.32 11.50
N TYR A 62 -30.80 -31.44 10.72
CA TYR A 62 -30.09 -30.36 10.01
C TYR A 62 -30.72 -28.99 10.25
N SER A 63 -29.93 -27.94 10.15
CA SER A 63 -30.40 -26.56 10.07
C SER A 63 -29.97 -25.94 8.76
N LYS A 64 -30.84 -25.14 8.15
CA LYS A 64 -30.50 -24.38 6.94
C LYS A 64 -29.72 -23.13 7.31
N LYS A 65 -28.61 -22.89 6.64
CA LYS A 65 -27.74 -21.73 6.86
C LYS A 65 -27.34 -21.14 5.50
N SER A 66 -27.71 -19.87 5.26
CA SER A 66 -27.26 -19.14 4.08
C SER A 66 -25.91 -18.51 4.32
N VAL A 67 -24.97 -18.76 3.42
CA VAL A 67 -23.57 -18.32 3.50
C VAL A 67 -23.20 -17.62 2.19
N LEU A 68 -22.50 -16.49 2.29
CA LEU A 68 -21.93 -15.78 1.15
C LEU A 68 -20.59 -16.39 0.77
N THR A 69 -20.39 -16.69 -0.50
CA THR A 69 -19.12 -17.09 -1.10
C THR A 69 -18.59 -15.95 -1.97
N GLY A 70 -17.35 -16.05 -2.43
CA GLY A 70 -16.82 -15.06 -3.37
C GLY A 70 -17.62 -14.91 -4.68
N THR A 71 -18.51 -15.85 -5.04
CA THR A 71 -19.21 -15.86 -6.34
C THR A 71 -20.73 -15.97 -6.22
N SER A 72 -21.27 -16.44 -5.09
CA SER A 72 -22.70 -16.71 -4.96
C SER A 72 -23.14 -16.70 -3.49
N LYS A 73 -24.47 -16.72 -3.28
CA LYS A 73 -25.08 -16.98 -1.97
C LYS A 73 -25.53 -18.44 -1.95
N MET A 74 -24.94 -19.22 -1.06
CA MET A 74 -25.20 -20.64 -0.93
C MET A 74 -26.01 -20.95 0.31
N THR A 75 -27.03 -21.81 0.19
CA THR A 75 -27.79 -22.32 1.34
C THR A 75 -27.35 -23.75 1.65
N LEU A 76 -26.72 -23.94 2.81
CA LEU A 76 -26.17 -25.21 3.28
C LEU A 76 -27.10 -25.84 4.32
N SER A 77 -27.14 -27.18 4.30
CA SER A 77 -27.74 -28.01 5.33
C SER A 77 -26.68 -28.39 6.35
N VAL A 78 -26.61 -27.62 7.45
CA VAL A 78 -25.62 -27.83 8.51
C VAL A 78 -26.16 -28.89 9.49
N PRO A 79 -25.46 -30.02 9.72
CA PRO A 79 -25.88 -31.05 10.64
C PRO A 79 -25.78 -30.58 12.09
N ARG A 80 -26.59 -31.15 12.98
CA ARG A 80 -26.62 -30.82 14.40
C ARG A 80 -26.50 -32.06 15.26
N ASP A 81 -25.92 -31.90 16.42
CA ASP A 81 -25.95 -32.88 17.50
C ASP A 81 -27.09 -32.60 18.50
N ARG A 82 -27.43 -33.59 19.32
CA ARG A 82 -28.48 -33.47 20.33
C ARG A 82 -28.06 -32.60 21.49
N ALA A 83 -26.81 -32.66 21.88
CA ALA A 83 -26.24 -31.90 22.99
C ALA A 83 -26.06 -30.41 22.64
N GLY A 84 -26.01 -30.02 21.32
CA GLY A 84 -25.79 -28.66 20.88
C GLY A 84 -24.35 -28.16 21.05
N THR A 85 -23.41 -29.11 21.27
CA THR A 85 -21.98 -28.85 21.50
C THR A 85 -21.16 -28.80 20.23
N PHE A 86 -21.69 -29.32 19.13
CA PHE A 86 -21.01 -29.30 17.83
C PHE A 86 -20.77 -27.90 17.33
N ASP A 87 -19.52 -27.54 17.09
CA ASP A 87 -19.09 -26.28 16.47
C ASP A 87 -18.27 -26.58 15.22
N PRO A 88 -18.88 -26.46 14.02
CA PRO A 88 -18.22 -26.78 12.76
C PRO A 88 -17.00 -25.89 12.50
N LYS A 89 -15.88 -26.48 12.07
CA LYS A 89 -14.65 -25.77 11.69
C LYS A 89 -14.77 -25.11 10.32
N LEU A 90 -15.45 -25.77 9.36
CA LEU A 90 -15.63 -25.23 8.01
C LEU A 90 -16.42 -23.91 8.03
N ILE A 91 -17.47 -23.83 8.85
CA ILE A 91 -18.33 -22.64 8.98
C ILE A 91 -18.77 -22.52 10.43
N ALA A 92 -18.09 -21.69 11.20
CA ALA A 92 -18.38 -21.47 12.62
C ALA A 92 -19.84 -21.07 12.87
N LYS A 93 -20.35 -21.33 14.09
CA LYS A 93 -21.78 -21.29 14.44
C LYS A 93 -22.55 -20.04 13.98
N TYR A 94 -21.94 -18.86 13.99
CA TYR A 94 -22.56 -17.58 13.56
C TYR A 94 -21.98 -17.00 12.28
N GLN A 95 -21.02 -17.65 11.67
CA GLN A 95 -20.41 -17.22 10.41
C GLN A 95 -21.41 -17.35 9.27
N ARG A 96 -21.61 -16.28 8.50
CA ARG A 96 -22.53 -16.19 7.34
C ARG A 96 -21.84 -15.94 6.02
N ARG A 97 -20.52 -16.01 6.01
CA ARG A 97 -19.69 -15.80 4.81
C ARG A 97 -18.39 -16.57 4.88
N PHE A 98 -17.88 -16.97 3.75
CA PHE A 98 -16.56 -17.55 3.62
C PHE A 98 -15.48 -16.44 3.57
N PRO A 99 -14.23 -16.73 3.95
CA PRO A 99 -13.13 -15.74 3.90
C PRO A 99 -12.91 -15.16 2.50
N ASP A 100 -13.08 -15.93 1.43
CA ASP A 100 -12.94 -15.50 0.04
C ASP A 100 -13.90 -14.37 -0.36
N PHE A 101 -15.04 -14.24 0.33
CA PHE A 101 -15.96 -13.12 0.15
C PHE A 101 -15.38 -11.81 0.72
N ASP A 102 -14.80 -11.87 1.91
CA ASP A 102 -14.18 -10.72 2.57
C ASP A 102 -12.96 -10.26 1.76
N ASP A 103 -12.11 -11.20 1.29
CA ASP A 103 -10.96 -10.92 0.43
C ASP A 103 -11.35 -10.19 -0.87
N LYS A 104 -12.45 -10.55 -1.48
CA LYS A 104 -12.97 -9.85 -2.67
C LYS A 104 -13.38 -8.42 -2.36
N ILE A 105 -14.10 -8.18 -1.27
CA ILE A 105 -14.48 -6.84 -0.84
C ILE A 105 -13.23 -5.99 -0.59
N ILE A 106 -12.26 -6.53 0.14
CA ILE A 106 -10.97 -5.86 0.42
C ILE A 106 -10.25 -5.55 -0.90
N SER A 107 -10.20 -6.49 -1.84
CA SER A 107 -9.58 -6.28 -3.16
C SER A 107 -10.25 -5.18 -3.98
N MET A 108 -11.58 -5.13 -4.00
CA MET A 108 -12.34 -4.05 -4.68
C MET A 108 -12.09 -2.70 -4.01
N TYR A 109 -12.09 -2.68 -2.66
CA TYR A 109 -11.81 -1.48 -1.88
C TYR A 109 -10.38 -0.97 -2.15
N ALA A 110 -9.38 -1.85 -2.19
CA ALA A 110 -7.98 -1.52 -2.49
C ALA A 110 -7.80 -0.92 -3.91
N ARG A 111 -8.69 -1.23 -4.84
CA ARG A 111 -8.70 -0.62 -6.18
C ARG A 111 -9.35 0.77 -6.23
N GLY A 112 -9.82 1.27 -5.08
CA GLY A 112 -10.41 2.60 -4.93
C GLY A 112 -11.93 2.63 -5.05
N MET A 113 -12.63 1.48 -5.15
CA MET A 113 -14.08 1.45 -5.21
C MET A 113 -14.69 1.91 -3.88
N SER A 114 -15.69 2.76 -3.94
CA SER A 114 -16.50 3.16 -2.78
C SER A 114 -17.40 2.01 -2.32
N VAL A 115 -17.91 2.09 -1.08
CA VAL A 115 -18.88 1.12 -0.54
C VAL A 115 -20.10 0.97 -1.45
N ARG A 116 -20.58 2.08 -2.04
CA ARG A 116 -21.70 2.08 -3.00
C ARG A 116 -21.35 1.33 -4.28
N GLU A 117 -20.17 1.56 -4.84
CA GLU A 117 -19.72 0.88 -6.06
C GLU A 117 -19.47 -0.60 -5.82
N ILE A 118 -18.91 -0.98 -4.67
CA ILE A 118 -18.73 -2.39 -4.29
C ILE A 118 -20.09 -3.10 -4.19
N ARG A 119 -21.06 -2.46 -3.52
CA ARG A 119 -22.42 -3.01 -3.43
C ARG A 119 -23.04 -3.21 -4.82
N GLY A 120 -23.03 -2.16 -5.67
CA GLY A 120 -23.56 -2.24 -7.02
C GLY A 120 -22.87 -3.33 -7.85
N HIS A 121 -21.55 -3.45 -7.75
CA HIS A 121 -20.77 -4.47 -8.45
C HIS A 121 -21.12 -5.91 -8.01
N LEU A 122 -21.30 -6.12 -6.70
CA LEU A 122 -21.71 -7.42 -6.16
C LEU A 122 -23.13 -7.80 -6.57
N GLU A 123 -24.03 -6.82 -6.61
CA GLU A 123 -25.42 -7.02 -7.06
C GLU A 123 -25.48 -7.33 -8.57
N GLU A 124 -24.76 -6.55 -9.39
CA GLU A 124 -24.78 -6.67 -10.86
C GLU A 124 -24.13 -7.97 -11.34
N LEU A 125 -22.94 -8.32 -10.83
CA LEU A 125 -22.18 -9.47 -11.33
C LEU A 125 -22.53 -10.80 -10.65
N TYR A 126 -22.87 -10.75 -9.37
CA TYR A 126 -23.07 -11.97 -8.56
C TYR A 126 -24.49 -12.10 -8.03
N GLY A 127 -25.36 -11.09 -8.23
CA GLY A 127 -26.70 -11.06 -7.67
C GLY A 127 -26.71 -11.13 -6.14
N ILE A 128 -25.66 -10.63 -5.50
CA ILE A 128 -25.49 -10.61 -4.04
C ILE A 128 -25.81 -9.22 -3.52
N ASP A 129 -26.91 -9.08 -2.79
CA ASP A 129 -27.21 -7.84 -2.05
C ASP A 129 -26.55 -7.87 -0.67
N VAL A 130 -25.74 -6.87 -0.39
CA VAL A 130 -25.03 -6.67 0.88
C VAL A 130 -25.28 -5.27 1.42
N SER A 131 -25.39 -5.17 2.75
CA SER A 131 -25.54 -3.87 3.37
C SER A 131 -24.24 -3.06 3.30
N PRO A 132 -24.32 -1.72 3.20
CA PRO A 132 -23.17 -0.84 3.32
C PRO A 132 -22.37 -1.07 4.62
N ASP A 133 -23.08 -1.36 5.71
CA ASP A 133 -22.48 -1.60 7.03
C ASP A 133 -21.62 -2.87 7.04
N LEU A 134 -22.04 -3.93 6.32
CA LEU A 134 -21.23 -5.15 6.20
C LEU A 134 -19.94 -4.87 5.44
N ILE A 135 -20.01 -4.13 4.33
CA ILE A 135 -18.80 -3.75 3.57
C ILE A 135 -17.87 -2.89 4.44
N SER A 136 -18.44 -1.95 5.21
CA SER A 136 -17.65 -1.14 6.13
C SER A 136 -17.00 -1.99 7.21
N ALA A 137 -17.75 -2.90 7.86
CA ALA A 137 -17.21 -3.78 8.90
C ALA A 137 -16.08 -4.69 8.38
N ILE A 138 -16.22 -5.25 7.16
CA ILE A 138 -15.15 -6.05 6.54
C ILE A 138 -13.90 -5.20 6.30
N THR A 139 -14.06 -3.99 5.78
CA THR A 139 -12.91 -3.11 5.52
C THR A 139 -12.35 -2.48 6.80
N ASP A 140 -13.13 -2.38 7.89
CA ASP A 140 -12.66 -1.87 9.18
C ASP A 140 -11.75 -2.86 9.90
N ALA A 141 -11.90 -4.16 9.67
CA ALA A 141 -10.98 -5.18 10.18
C ALA A 141 -9.53 -4.94 9.73
N VAL A 142 -9.33 -4.29 8.58
CA VAL A 142 -7.99 -3.89 8.10
C VAL A 142 -7.30 -2.87 9.03
N LEU A 143 -8.04 -2.13 9.88
CA LEU A 143 -7.43 -1.14 10.78
C LEU A 143 -6.54 -1.78 11.86
N GLU A 144 -6.85 -2.99 12.30
CA GLU A 144 -6.00 -3.74 13.23
C GLU A 144 -4.67 -4.09 12.55
N GLU A 145 -4.73 -4.58 11.31
CA GLU A 145 -3.52 -4.86 10.52
C GLU A 145 -2.70 -3.58 10.26
N VAL A 146 -3.38 -2.45 10.01
CA VAL A 146 -2.71 -1.15 9.85
C VAL A 146 -1.97 -0.77 11.14
N ALA A 147 -2.59 -0.93 12.30
CA ALA A 147 -1.99 -0.60 13.59
C ALA A 147 -0.76 -1.48 13.88
N GLU A 148 -0.86 -2.79 13.64
CA GLU A 148 0.25 -3.72 13.77
C GLU A 148 1.39 -3.37 12.80
N TRP A 149 1.05 -3.13 11.53
CA TRP A 149 2.01 -2.74 10.52
C TRP A 149 2.71 -1.42 10.85
N GLN A 150 1.95 -0.41 11.31
CA GLN A 150 2.50 0.91 11.66
C GLN A 150 3.41 0.83 12.89
N SER A 151 3.15 -0.09 13.83
CA SER A 151 3.94 -0.26 15.06
C SER A 151 5.06 -1.29 14.95
N ARG A 152 5.17 -2.02 13.84
CA ARG A 152 6.16 -3.09 13.68
C ARG A 152 7.59 -2.58 13.86
N PRO A 153 8.52 -3.43 14.36
CA PRO A 153 9.94 -3.11 14.37
C PRO A 153 10.47 -2.79 12.97
N LEU A 154 11.42 -1.88 12.90
CA LEU A 154 12.11 -1.48 11.67
C LEU A 154 13.60 -1.86 11.78
N ASP A 155 14.28 -1.88 10.63
CA ASP A 155 15.71 -2.13 10.59
C ASP A 155 16.50 -1.02 11.32
N ILE A 156 17.68 -1.40 11.80
CA ILE A 156 18.53 -0.52 12.60
C ILE A 156 19.03 0.68 11.78
N CYS A 157 19.31 0.47 10.48
CA CYS A 157 19.86 1.50 9.61
C CYS A 157 19.23 1.49 8.22
N TYR A 158 18.92 2.68 7.73
CA TYR A 158 18.49 2.90 6.34
C TYR A 158 19.48 3.80 5.61
N PRO A 159 20.17 3.29 4.56
CA PRO A 159 21.03 4.10 3.71
C PRO A 159 20.33 5.31 3.12
N LEU A 160 19.05 5.17 2.79
CA LEU A 160 18.26 6.22 2.18
C LEU A 160 16.81 6.14 2.60
N VAL A 161 16.25 7.24 3.07
CA VAL A 161 14.82 7.37 3.36
C VAL A 161 14.24 8.53 2.57
N PHE A 162 13.18 8.27 1.83
CA PHE A 162 12.40 9.29 1.13
C PHE A 162 11.15 9.61 1.91
N PHE A 163 10.89 10.90 2.10
CA PHE A 163 9.63 11.39 2.64
C PHE A 163 8.90 12.16 1.53
N ASP A 164 7.67 11.78 1.29
CA ASP A 164 6.81 12.44 0.29
C ASP A 164 5.38 12.52 0.81
N ALA A 165 4.59 13.41 0.25
CA ALA A 165 3.21 13.62 0.65
C ALA A 165 2.24 13.57 -0.54
N ILE A 166 1.04 13.07 -0.26
CA ILE A 166 -0.10 13.23 -1.14
C ILE A 166 -1.20 14.02 -0.43
N ARG A 167 -1.94 14.84 -1.18
CA ARG A 167 -3.08 15.57 -0.63
C ARG A 167 -4.36 14.80 -0.88
N VAL A 168 -5.19 14.69 0.17
CA VAL A 168 -6.48 14.02 0.16
C VAL A 168 -7.55 14.92 0.76
N LYS A 169 -8.79 14.72 0.33
CA LYS A 169 -9.94 15.38 0.93
C LYS A 169 -10.57 14.45 1.95
N VAL A 170 -10.64 14.89 3.20
CA VAL A 170 -11.23 14.12 4.30
C VAL A 170 -12.31 14.97 4.96
N ARG A 171 -13.44 14.35 5.29
CA ARG A 171 -14.47 14.99 6.10
C ARG A 171 -14.03 15.00 7.56
N ASP A 172 -14.00 16.19 8.13
CA ASP A 172 -13.60 16.45 9.50
C ASP A 172 -14.53 17.49 10.11
N GLU A 173 -15.16 17.15 11.23
CA GLU A 173 -16.17 18.02 11.92
C GLU A 173 -17.26 18.57 10.98
N GLY A 174 -17.74 17.74 10.04
CA GLY A 174 -18.78 18.13 9.07
C GLY A 174 -18.29 18.84 7.81
N PHE A 175 -17.03 19.27 7.75
CA PHE A 175 -16.44 19.95 6.61
C PHE A 175 -15.45 19.06 5.86
N VAL A 176 -15.33 19.27 4.54
CA VAL A 176 -14.32 18.59 3.74
C VAL A 176 -13.03 19.42 3.74
N ARG A 177 -11.99 18.91 4.38
CA ARG A 177 -10.67 19.56 4.50
C ARG A 177 -9.63 18.84 3.65
N ASN A 178 -8.66 19.60 3.14
CA ASN A 178 -7.49 19.02 2.49
C ASN A 178 -6.48 18.67 3.58
N LYS A 179 -6.20 17.37 3.74
CA LYS A 179 -5.14 16.86 4.63
C LYS A 179 -3.97 16.34 3.81
N ALA A 180 -2.77 16.41 4.36
CA ALA A 180 -1.59 15.77 3.80
C ALA A 180 -1.42 14.38 4.41
N ILE A 181 -1.10 13.42 3.55
CA ILE A 181 -0.71 12.08 3.96
C ILE A 181 0.74 11.90 3.59
N TYR A 182 1.56 11.72 4.61
CA TYR A 182 3.01 11.53 4.51
C TYR A 182 3.33 10.06 4.47
N ILE A 183 4.28 9.71 3.62
CA ILE A 183 4.75 8.35 3.43
C ILE A 183 6.27 8.39 3.53
N ALA A 184 6.84 7.50 4.34
CA ALA A 184 8.27 7.26 4.38
C ALA A 184 8.61 5.96 3.65
N LEU A 185 9.50 6.05 2.66
CA LEU A 185 10.04 4.93 1.91
C LEU A 185 11.51 4.75 2.26
N GLY A 186 11.85 3.68 2.94
CA GLY A 186 13.23 3.29 3.24
C GLY A 186 13.83 2.40 2.15
N LEU A 187 15.13 2.55 1.94
CA LEU A 187 15.97 1.63 1.19
C LEU A 187 16.88 0.91 2.18
N GLN A 188 16.82 -0.40 2.20
CA GLN A 188 17.63 -1.25 3.09
C GLN A 188 19.05 -1.42 2.53
N PRO A 189 20.03 -1.90 3.33
CA PRO A 189 21.41 -2.09 2.88
C PRO A 189 21.59 -3.10 1.76
N ASP A 190 20.64 -4.00 1.57
CA ASP A 190 20.61 -4.93 0.42
C ASP A 190 20.00 -4.31 -0.85
N GLY A 191 19.41 -3.11 -0.73
CA GLY A 191 18.74 -2.38 -1.80
C GLY A 191 17.25 -2.69 -1.92
N THR A 192 16.67 -3.50 -1.04
CA THR A 192 15.23 -3.69 -0.97
C THR A 192 14.53 -2.43 -0.46
N LYS A 193 13.27 -2.27 -0.83
CA LYS A 193 12.48 -1.09 -0.49
C LYS A 193 11.42 -1.48 0.52
N GLU A 194 11.22 -0.61 1.48
CA GLU A 194 10.23 -0.79 2.54
C GLU A 194 9.46 0.50 2.80
N ILE A 195 8.15 0.40 2.98
CA ILE A 195 7.34 1.53 3.45
C ILE A 195 7.43 1.56 4.97
N LEU A 196 8.02 2.60 5.53
CA LEU A 196 8.25 2.72 6.97
C LEU A 196 7.01 3.12 7.74
N GLY A 197 6.10 3.87 7.12
CA GLY A 197 4.86 4.29 7.75
C GLY A 197 4.07 5.28 6.91
N ILE A 198 2.84 5.57 7.41
CA ILE A 198 1.89 6.54 6.87
C ILE A 198 1.45 7.45 8.01
N TRP A 199 1.42 8.75 7.79
CA TRP A 199 0.94 9.72 8.78
C TRP A 199 0.00 10.72 8.11
N ILE A 200 -1.15 10.96 8.74
CA ILE A 200 -2.14 11.93 8.26
C ILE A 200 -2.07 13.17 9.15
N GLU A 201 -1.96 14.34 8.57
CA GLU A 201 -1.97 15.59 9.32
C GLU A 201 -2.61 16.71 8.50
N GLN A 202 -3.31 17.60 9.19
CA GLN A 202 -3.90 18.78 8.59
C GLN A 202 -2.90 19.93 8.50
N THR A 203 -2.06 20.08 9.52
CA THR A 203 -1.10 21.19 9.63
C THR A 203 0.32 20.64 9.76
N GLU A 204 1.13 20.93 8.77
CA GLU A 204 2.55 20.62 8.75
C GLU A 204 3.30 21.55 9.73
N GLY A 205 3.97 20.99 10.72
CA GLY A 205 4.74 21.76 11.66
C GLY A 205 5.87 20.96 12.32
N ALA A 206 6.82 21.65 12.96
CA ALA A 206 7.99 21.01 13.58
C ALA A 206 7.59 19.92 14.59
N LYS A 207 6.52 20.10 15.35
CA LYS A 207 6.02 19.10 16.32
C LYS A 207 5.55 17.82 15.63
N PHE A 208 4.88 17.94 14.49
CA PHE A 208 4.45 16.78 13.69
C PHE A 208 5.67 16.01 13.19
N TRP A 209 6.63 16.71 12.60
CA TRP A 209 7.84 16.08 12.07
C TRP A 209 8.66 15.41 13.16
N LEU A 210 8.80 16.06 14.32
CA LEU A 210 9.50 15.48 15.46
C LEU A 210 8.81 14.19 15.95
N ARG A 211 7.47 14.14 15.94
CA ARG A 211 6.69 12.92 16.25
C ARG A 211 6.99 11.80 15.26
N VAL A 212 6.94 12.09 13.95
CA VAL A 212 7.22 11.10 12.90
C VAL A 212 8.64 10.51 13.06
N VAL A 213 9.63 11.36 13.23
CA VAL A 213 11.03 10.92 13.32
C VAL A 213 11.29 10.15 14.62
N ASN A 214 10.69 10.57 15.75
CA ASN A 214 10.79 9.83 17.01
C ASN A 214 10.06 8.48 16.94
N GLU A 215 8.94 8.38 16.24
CA GLU A 215 8.25 7.09 16.01
C GLU A 215 9.16 6.11 15.27
N LEU A 216 9.85 6.54 14.21
CA LEU A 216 10.84 5.70 13.52
C LEU A 216 11.92 5.22 14.49
N LYS A 217 12.46 6.10 15.35
CA LYS A 217 13.46 5.76 16.35
C LYS A 217 12.94 4.75 17.37
N THR A 218 11.73 4.96 17.88
CA THR A 218 11.08 4.04 18.84
C THR A 218 10.87 2.65 18.26
N ARG A 219 10.63 2.56 16.96
CA ARG A 219 10.46 1.31 16.20
C ARG A 219 11.78 0.63 15.85
N GLY A 220 12.93 1.14 16.28
CA GLY A 220 14.23 0.50 16.15
C GLY A 220 15.23 1.18 15.22
N VAL A 221 14.84 2.18 14.45
CA VAL A 221 15.78 2.91 13.58
C VAL A 221 16.78 3.67 14.43
N GLN A 222 18.04 3.32 14.31
CA GLN A 222 19.14 4.01 15.03
C GLN A 222 19.88 5.00 14.12
N ASP A 223 19.89 4.74 12.81
CA ASP A 223 20.59 5.58 11.85
C ASP A 223 19.86 5.68 10.50
N ILE A 224 19.91 6.88 9.92
CA ILE A 224 19.53 7.17 8.55
C ILE A 224 20.71 7.91 7.91
N LEU A 225 21.30 7.35 6.83
CA LEU A 225 22.49 7.99 6.25
C LEU A 225 22.10 9.24 5.45
N ILE A 226 21.09 9.11 4.58
CA ILE A 226 20.56 10.21 3.77
C ILE A 226 19.04 10.23 3.89
N ALA A 227 18.46 11.38 4.22
CA ALA A 227 17.01 11.62 4.18
C ALA A 227 16.67 12.59 3.05
N VAL A 228 15.81 12.17 2.13
CA VAL A 228 15.33 13.01 1.02
C VAL A 228 13.95 13.53 1.37
N VAL A 229 13.82 14.86 1.44
CA VAL A 229 12.61 15.55 1.88
C VAL A 229 12.12 16.56 0.83
N ASP A 230 10.83 16.87 0.85
CA ASP A 230 10.19 17.83 -0.08
C ASP A 230 10.27 19.26 0.45
N GLY A 231 11.46 19.72 0.87
CA GLY A 231 11.71 21.13 1.22
C GLY A 231 10.77 21.75 2.28
N LEU A 232 10.12 20.94 3.10
CA LEU A 232 9.16 21.36 4.12
C LEU A 232 9.87 21.99 5.31
N LYS A 233 9.39 23.16 5.73
CA LYS A 233 9.98 23.90 6.86
C LYS A 233 9.89 23.11 8.17
N GLY A 234 10.98 23.11 8.92
CA GLY A 234 11.08 22.45 10.22
C GLY A 234 11.30 20.93 10.15
N PHE A 235 11.30 20.35 8.95
CA PHE A 235 11.55 18.91 8.82
C PHE A 235 13.05 18.55 8.88
N PRO A 236 13.96 19.27 8.20
CA PRO A 236 15.40 19.07 8.37
C PRO A 236 15.83 19.16 9.83
N GLU A 237 15.33 20.16 10.56
CA GLU A 237 15.62 20.37 11.97
C GLU A 237 15.11 19.22 12.83
N ALA A 238 13.91 18.71 12.56
CA ALA A 238 13.36 17.55 13.28
C ALA A 238 14.18 16.28 13.05
N ILE A 239 14.63 16.03 11.80
CA ILE A 239 15.51 14.90 11.48
C ILE A 239 16.83 15.03 12.24
N ASN A 240 17.49 16.19 12.17
CA ASN A 240 18.78 16.41 12.81
C ASN A 240 18.71 16.36 14.35
N ALA A 241 17.56 16.70 14.93
CA ALA A 241 17.35 16.59 16.38
C ALA A 241 17.34 15.13 16.87
N VAL A 242 16.88 14.17 16.06
CA VAL A 242 16.75 12.75 16.41
C VAL A 242 17.87 11.91 15.82
N PHE A 243 18.27 12.22 14.58
CA PHE A 243 19.35 11.58 13.83
C PHE A 243 20.40 12.63 13.39
N PRO A 244 21.26 13.07 14.29
CA PRO A 244 22.15 14.23 14.06
C PRO A 244 23.21 14.01 12.96
N GLN A 245 23.49 12.77 12.61
CA GLN A 245 24.46 12.42 11.56
C GLN A 245 23.82 12.22 10.17
N THR A 246 22.51 12.37 10.07
CA THR A 246 21.79 12.21 8.80
C THR A 246 22.07 13.39 7.87
N VAL A 247 22.45 13.09 6.64
CA VAL A 247 22.51 14.11 5.58
C VAL A 247 21.10 14.35 5.05
N VAL A 248 20.57 15.54 5.27
CA VAL A 248 19.25 15.90 4.75
C VAL A 248 19.39 16.54 3.37
N GLN A 249 18.75 15.95 2.38
CA GLN A 249 18.76 16.39 0.99
C GLN A 249 17.37 16.79 0.52
N THR A 250 17.23 17.98 -0.04
CA THR A 250 15.99 18.38 -0.72
C THR A 250 15.78 17.57 -1.99
N CYS A 251 14.56 17.11 -2.21
CA CYS A 251 14.21 16.26 -3.35
C CYS A 251 14.32 17.05 -4.68
N ILE A 252 15.34 16.71 -5.48
CA ILE A 252 15.54 17.32 -6.82
C ILE A 252 14.35 17.03 -7.74
N VAL A 253 13.73 15.88 -7.62
CA VAL A 253 12.57 15.49 -8.44
C VAL A 253 11.37 16.41 -8.19
N HIS A 254 11.13 16.80 -6.92
CA HIS A 254 10.09 17.76 -6.57
C HIS A 254 10.40 19.16 -7.13
N LEU A 255 11.65 19.60 -7.05
CA LEU A 255 12.07 20.88 -7.63
C LEU A 255 11.86 20.90 -9.15
N ILE A 256 12.19 19.81 -9.85
CA ILE A 256 11.93 19.67 -11.29
C ILE A 256 10.42 19.67 -11.57
N ARG A 257 9.62 18.94 -10.80
CA ARG A 257 8.16 18.88 -10.97
C ARG A 257 7.53 20.25 -10.77
N HIS A 258 7.90 20.96 -9.72
CA HIS A 258 7.46 22.33 -9.48
C HIS A 258 7.86 23.27 -10.61
N SER A 259 9.05 23.06 -11.21
CA SER A 259 9.45 23.80 -12.41
C SER A 259 8.51 23.56 -13.59
N MET A 260 7.97 22.33 -13.73
CA MET A 260 7.02 22.01 -14.81
C MET A 260 5.65 22.68 -14.64
N ASP A 261 5.27 23.12 -13.42
CA ASP A 261 4.02 23.82 -13.18
C ASP A 261 4.04 25.25 -13.79
N PHE A 262 5.22 25.83 -13.96
CA PHE A 262 5.39 27.11 -14.64
C PHE A 262 5.42 26.99 -16.17
N ALA A 263 5.69 25.80 -16.71
CA ALA A 263 5.84 25.57 -18.14
C ALA A 263 4.55 25.08 -18.81
N SER A 264 4.27 25.60 -20.01
CA SER A 264 3.18 25.06 -20.84
C SER A 264 3.42 23.60 -21.15
N TRP A 265 2.35 22.82 -21.35
CA TRP A 265 2.44 21.38 -21.59
C TRP A 265 3.38 21.02 -22.77
N LYS A 266 3.36 21.83 -23.83
CA LYS A 266 4.19 21.64 -25.03
C LYS A 266 5.68 21.79 -24.74
N ASP A 267 6.05 22.65 -23.79
CA ASP A 267 7.43 23.04 -23.51
C ASP A 267 8.06 22.22 -22.39
N ARG A 268 7.26 21.50 -21.59
CA ARG A 268 7.73 20.73 -20.42
C ARG A 268 8.88 19.78 -20.74
N LYS A 269 8.82 19.11 -21.90
CA LYS A 269 9.89 18.17 -22.31
C LYS A 269 11.21 18.92 -22.56
N GLY A 270 11.17 20.05 -23.23
CA GLY A 270 12.35 20.89 -23.51
C GLY A 270 12.94 21.50 -22.25
N VAL A 271 12.08 22.05 -21.38
CA VAL A 271 12.48 22.59 -20.07
C VAL A 271 13.13 21.50 -19.19
N ALA A 272 12.52 20.32 -19.09
CA ALA A 272 13.07 19.21 -18.32
C ALA A 272 14.42 18.74 -18.86
N GLN A 273 14.60 18.73 -20.20
CA GLN A 273 15.87 18.37 -20.83
C GLN A 273 16.95 19.42 -20.53
N ALA A 274 16.62 20.70 -20.56
CA ALA A 274 17.54 21.77 -20.25
C ALA A 274 17.94 21.78 -18.76
N LEU A 275 16.99 21.56 -17.83
CA LEU A 275 17.31 21.44 -16.41
C LEU A 275 18.16 20.20 -16.08
N ARG A 276 18.18 19.20 -16.95
CA ARG A 276 19.01 17.99 -16.74
C ARG A 276 20.50 18.33 -16.68
N THR A 277 20.97 19.32 -17.42
CA THR A 277 22.36 19.75 -17.39
C THR A 277 22.76 20.30 -16.02
N VAL A 278 21.84 20.96 -15.33
CA VAL A 278 22.06 21.52 -13.99
C VAL A 278 22.30 20.40 -12.96
N TYR A 279 21.35 19.49 -12.76
CA TYR A 279 21.46 18.49 -11.70
C TYR A 279 22.32 17.26 -12.06
N ARG A 280 22.77 17.14 -13.30
CA ARG A 280 23.78 16.13 -13.74
C ARG A 280 25.19 16.67 -13.83
N ALA A 281 25.40 17.93 -13.50
CA ALA A 281 26.73 18.51 -13.47
C ALA A 281 27.67 17.74 -12.54
N ALA A 282 28.97 17.79 -12.82
CA ALA A 282 29.97 17.07 -12.05
C ALA A 282 30.03 17.56 -10.58
N ASP A 283 29.95 18.88 -10.40
CA ASP A 283 30.02 19.57 -9.11
C ASP A 283 29.07 20.75 -9.05
N ALA A 284 29.01 21.40 -7.88
CA ALA A 284 28.12 22.53 -7.63
C ALA A 284 28.45 23.75 -8.50
N ALA A 285 29.74 24.01 -8.77
CA ALA A 285 30.17 25.17 -9.59
C ALA A 285 29.72 25.00 -11.05
N THR A 286 29.94 23.80 -11.63
CA THR A 286 29.45 23.45 -12.96
C THR A 286 27.91 23.45 -13.03
N GLY A 287 27.25 22.99 -11.96
CA GLY A 287 25.80 23.01 -11.86
C GLY A 287 25.23 24.43 -11.81
N GLN A 288 25.90 25.34 -11.08
CA GLN A 288 25.52 26.73 -11.03
C GLN A 288 25.73 27.43 -12.38
N ALA A 289 26.86 27.17 -13.05
CA ALA A 289 27.09 27.71 -14.41
C ALA A 289 25.99 27.22 -15.38
N ALA A 290 25.62 25.95 -15.34
CA ALA A 290 24.53 25.42 -16.16
C ALA A 290 23.15 26.04 -15.81
N LEU A 291 22.92 26.45 -14.56
CA LEU A 291 21.72 27.17 -14.15
C LEU A 291 21.71 28.60 -14.71
N GLU A 292 22.85 29.28 -14.70
CA GLU A 292 22.98 30.62 -15.33
C GLU A 292 22.74 30.52 -16.85
N ASP A 293 23.33 29.53 -17.51
CA ASP A 293 23.09 29.29 -18.95
C ASP A 293 21.61 28.99 -19.22
N PHE A 294 20.95 28.22 -18.35
CA PHE A 294 19.50 28.04 -18.43
C PHE A 294 18.73 29.33 -18.27
N ALA A 295 19.10 30.16 -17.28
CA ALA A 295 18.42 31.42 -16.98
C ALA A 295 18.51 32.42 -18.15
N GLN A 296 19.68 32.50 -18.81
CA GLN A 296 19.91 33.35 -19.94
C GLN A 296 19.41 32.76 -21.28
N GLY A 297 19.19 31.48 -21.32
CA GLY A 297 18.76 30.75 -22.50
C GLY A 297 17.27 30.93 -22.84
N GLN A 298 16.85 30.22 -23.90
CA GLN A 298 15.48 30.24 -24.40
C GLN A 298 14.42 29.99 -23.33
N TRP A 299 14.68 29.01 -22.47
CA TRP A 299 13.70 28.53 -21.47
C TRP A 299 13.64 29.47 -20.26
N GLY A 300 14.78 29.98 -19.80
CA GLY A 300 14.82 30.93 -18.69
C GLY A 300 14.18 32.29 -19.09
N SER A 301 14.43 32.76 -20.33
CA SER A 301 13.76 33.95 -20.85
C SER A 301 12.24 33.77 -20.96
N LYS A 302 11.78 32.60 -21.38
CA LYS A 302 10.34 32.28 -21.50
C LYS A 302 9.66 32.01 -20.16
N TYR A 303 10.37 31.38 -19.22
CA TYR A 303 9.86 30.96 -17.93
C TYR A 303 10.78 31.40 -16.78
N PRO A 304 10.96 32.71 -16.54
CA PRO A 304 11.94 33.23 -15.57
C PRO A 304 11.69 32.75 -14.14
N ALA A 305 10.44 32.40 -13.79
CA ALA A 305 10.08 31.87 -12.47
C ALA A 305 10.78 30.55 -12.16
N ILE A 306 11.12 29.74 -13.17
CA ILE A 306 11.86 28.48 -12.99
C ILE A 306 13.28 28.79 -12.50
N ALA A 307 14.04 29.61 -13.21
CA ALA A 307 15.39 30.01 -12.81
C ALA A 307 15.40 30.64 -11.41
N GLN A 308 14.47 31.55 -11.13
CA GLN A 308 14.32 32.21 -9.82
C GLN A 308 14.04 31.15 -8.71
N SER A 309 13.23 30.14 -8.98
CA SER A 309 12.95 29.08 -8.02
C SER A 309 14.20 28.24 -7.72
N TRP A 310 15.00 27.91 -8.76
CA TRP A 310 16.25 27.17 -8.57
C TRP A 310 17.29 27.99 -7.82
N HIS A 311 17.49 29.25 -8.13
CA HIS A 311 18.40 30.13 -7.40
C HIS A 311 18.02 30.26 -5.92
N ARG A 312 16.73 30.42 -5.62
CA ARG A 312 16.25 30.53 -4.24
C ARG A 312 16.50 29.27 -3.42
N ASN A 313 16.45 28.10 -4.08
CA ASN A 313 16.67 26.80 -3.43
C ASN A 313 18.10 26.27 -3.62
N TRP A 314 19.01 27.05 -4.21
CA TRP A 314 20.34 26.56 -4.61
C TRP A 314 21.14 26.02 -3.43
N GLU A 315 21.14 26.71 -2.30
CA GLU A 315 21.80 26.25 -1.07
C GLU A 315 21.30 24.86 -0.59
N LEU A 316 20.04 24.55 -0.86
CA LEU A 316 19.44 23.26 -0.56
C LEU A 316 19.75 22.17 -1.63
N VAL A 317 20.19 22.62 -2.81
CA VAL A 317 20.60 21.73 -3.91
C VAL A 317 22.09 21.37 -3.82
N ILE A 318 22.94 22.30 -3.38
CA ILE A 318 24.40 22.12 -3.30
C ILE A 318 24.82 20.80 -2.64
N PRO A 319 24.24 20.35 -1.49
CA PRO A 319 24.65 19.10 -0.86
C PRO A 319 24.54 17.88 -1.75
N PHE A 320 23.64 17.91 -2.75
CA PHE A 320 23.48 16.84 -3.75
C PHE A 320 24.76 16.56 -4.55
N PHE A 321 25.55 17.60 -4.82
CA PHE A 321 26.79 17.44 -5.61
C PHE A 321 27.95 16.82 -4.82
N ALA A 322 27.85 16.75 -3.48
CA ALA A 322 28.80 16.03 -2.66
C ALA A 322 28.68 14.51 -2.79
N PHE A 323 27.54 14.02 -3.29
CA PHE A 323 27.35 12.58 -3.48
C PHE A 323 27.98 12.08 -4.78
N PRO A 324 28.60 10.88 -4.76
CA PRO A 324 29.05 10.19 -5.98
C PRO A 324 27.90 9.90 -6.95
N GLU A 325 28.23 9.69 -8.22
CA GLU A 325 27.23 9.57 -9.30
C GLU A 325 26.21 8.46 -9.06
N GLY A 326 26.63 7.27 -8.59
CA GLY A 326 25.71 6.17 -8.30
C GLY A 326 24.71 6.51 -7.18
N VAL A 327 25.17 7.18 -6.11
CA VAL A 327 24.29 7.66 -5.03
C VAL A 327 23.34 8.75 -5.54
N ARG A 328 23.86 9.74 -6.29
CA ARG A 328 23.00 10.77 -6.92
C ARG A 328 21.95 10.14 -7.83
N ARG A 329 22.32 9.12 -8.60
CA ARG A 329 21.40 8.41 -9.49
C ARG A 329 20.26 7.77 -8.71
N ILE A 330 20.51 7.10 -7.59
CA ILE A 330 19.47 6.55 -6.73
C ILE A 330 18.54 7.68 -6.19
N ILE A 331 19.09 8.81 -5.78
CA ILE A 331 18.32 9.94 -5.24
C ILE A 331 17.38 10.54 -6.30
N TYR A 332 17.82 10.74 -7.56
CA TYR A 332 16.97 11.38 -8.57
C TYR A 332 16.23 10.40 -9.50
N THR A 333 16.58 9.11 -9.52
CA THR A 333 15.85 8.10 -10.32
C THR A 333 14.78 7.37 -9.52
N THR A 334 14.41 7.85 -8.34
CA THR A 334 13.41 7.20 -7.48
C THR A 334 12.03 7.14 -8.13
N ASN A 335 11.96 6.45 -9.25
CA ASN A 335 10.70 6.04 -9.86
C ASN A 335 9.81 5.27 -8.86
N ALA A 336 10.40 4.74 -7.77
CA ALA A 336 9.65 3.95 -6.80
C ALA A 336 8.64 4.79 -6.01
N ILE A 337 9.07 5.90 -5.38
CA ILE A 337 8.15 6.75 -4.62
C ILE A 337 7.19 7.49 -5.55
N GLU A 338 7.66 7.89 -6.74
CA GLU A 338 6.78 8.51 -7.74
C GLU A 338 5.76 7.54 -8.32
N ALA A 339 6.15 6.30 -8.65
CA ALA A 339 5.26 5.26 -9.10
C ALA A 339 4.25 4.90 -8.01
N LEU A 340 4.70 4.83 -6.75
CA LEU A 340 3.86 4.63 -5.59
C LEU A 340 2.82 5.75 -5.45
N ASN A 341 3.26 7.00 -5.44
CA ASN A 341 2.38 8.16 -5.36
C ASN A 341 1.40 8.25 -6.54
N SER A 342 1.81 7.83 -7.74
CA SER A 342 0.91 7.73 -8.88
C SER A 342 -0.21 6.70 -8.66
N LYS A 343 0.13 5.51 -8.09
CA LYS A 343 -0.86 4.49 -7.71
C LYS A 343 -1.80 5.02 -6.63
N LEU A 344 -1.26 5.65 -5.59
CA LEU A 344 -2.04 6.23 -4.50
C LEU A 344 -2.96 7.36 -4.98
N ARG A 345 -2.45 8.31 -5.76
CA ARG A 345 -3.26 9.40 -6.33
C ARG A 345 -4.38 8.88 -7.22
N ARG A 346 -4.16 7.79 -7.95
CA ARG A 346 -5.20 7.14 -8.76
C ARG A 346 -6.31 6.60 -7.87
N ALA A 347 -5.97 5.86 -6.81
CA ALA A 347 -6.94 5.30 -5.87
C ALA A 347 -7.72 6.40 -5.10
N VAL A 348 -7.04 7.49 -4.72
CA VAL A 348 -7.66 8.63 -4.04
C VAL A 348 -8.59 9.42 -4.96
N ARG A 349 -8.22 9.60 -6.23
CA ARG A 349 -8.99 10.41 -7.20
C ARG A 349 -10.40 9.86 -7.43
N THR A 350 -10.57 8.54 -7.41
CA THR A 350 -11.87 7.90 -7.61
C THR A 350 -12.85 8.16 -6.46
N ARG A 351 -12.34 8.49 -5.27
CA ARG A 351 -13.15 8.64 -4.05
C ARG A 351 -13.77 10.02 -3.83
N GLY A 352 -13.29 11.05 -4.51
CA GLY A 352 -13.73 12.43 -4.27
C GLY A 352 -13.32 12.95 -2.89
N HIS A 353 -13.87 12.40 -1.81
CA HIS A 353 -13.45 12.65 -0.42
C HIS A 353 -13.65 11.40 0.45
N PHE A 354 -12.92 11.32 1.55
CA PHE A 354 -13.03 10.26 2.56
C PHE A 354 -13.95 10.70 3.70
N PRO A 355 -14.73 9.78 4.29
CA PRO A 355 -15.59 10.09 5.43
C PRO A 355 -14.79 10.33 6.73
N SER A 356 -13.59 9.77 6.88
CA SER A 356 -12.70 9.89 8.04
C SER A 356 -11.25 9.65 7.66
N ASP A 357 -10.32 9.96 8.57
CA ASP A 357 -8.88 9.65 8.44
C ASP A 357 -8.65 8.14 8.34
N ASP A 358 -9.38 7.34 9.12
CA ASP A 358 -9.30 5.88 9.08
C ASP A 358 -9.67 5.32 7.70
N ALA A 359 -10.72 5.86 7.08
CA ALA A 359 -11.11 5.45 5.72
C ALA A 359 -10.03 5.76 4.69
N ALA A 360 -9.32 6.88 4.83
CA ALA A 360 -8.18 7.21 3.99
C ALA A 360 -6.99 6.28 4.27
N THR A 361 -6.67 6.04 5.53
CA THR A 361 -5.57 5.17 5.97
C THR A 361 -5.77 3.74 5.47
N LYS A 362 -6.97 3.16 5.64
CA LYS A 362 -7.30 1.81 5.14
C LYS A 362 -7.03 1.67 3.65
N LEU A 363 -7.58 2.60 2.85
CA LEU A 363 -7.38 2.53 1.40
C LEU A 363 -5.91 2.62 1.04
N LEU A 364 -5.19 3.57 1.62
CA LEU A 364 -3.78 3.78 1.29
C LEU A 364 -2.92 2.61 1.71
N TYR A 365 -3.15 2.05 2.90
CA TYR A 365 -2.46 0.85 3.36
C TYR A 365 -2.64 -0.33 2.38
N LEU A 366 -3.88 -0.61 1.96
CA LEU A 366 -4.16 -1.68 1.01
C LEU A 366 -3.49 -1.46 -0.35
N VAL A 367 -3.50 -0.21 -0.85
CA VAL A 367 -2.81 0.15 -2.10
C VAL A 367 -1.30 -0.01 -1.96
N LEU A 368 -0.74 0.38 -0.81
CA LEU A 368 0.69 0.23 -0.51
C LEU A 368 1.10 -1.23 -0.45
N ASN A 369 0.37 -2.07 0.30
CA ASN A 369 0.65 -3.51 0.40
C ASN A 369 0.63 -4.20 -0.96
N HIS A 370 -0.36 -3.86 -1.80
CA HIS A 370 -0.41 -4.37 -3.16
C HIS A 370 0.76 -3.89 -4.02
N ALA A 371 1.21 -2.65 -3.84
CA ALA A 371 2.34 -2.09 -4.57
C ALA A 371 3.69 -2.69 -4.15
N VAL A 372 3.87 -2.97 -2.84
CA VAL A 372 5.09 -3.54 -2.26
C VAL A 372 5.28 -5.00 -2.71
N ALA A 373 4.21 -5.76 -2.93
CA ALA A 373 4.27 -7.13 -3.42
C ALA A 373 5.05 -7.28 -4.74
N ASP A 374 5.12 -6.20 -5.54
CA ASP A 374 5.88 -6.13 -6.78
C ASP A 374 7.39 -5.83 -6.56
N TRP A 375 7.80 -5.41 -5.36
CA TRP A 375 9.18 -4.97 -5.08
C TRP A 375 10.11 -6.13 -4.67
N LYS A 376 10.27 -7.08 -5.56
CA LYS A 376 11.07 -8.29 -5.28
C LYS A 376 12.56 -8.15 -5.52
N ARG A 377 13.01 -7.04 -6.12
CA ARG A 377 14.41 -6.86 -6.51
C ARG A 377 14.90 -5.45 -6.21
N PRO A 378 16.18 -5.30 -5.80
CA PRO A 378 16.79 -3.99 -5.68
C PRO A 378 16.86 -3.29 -7.05
N PRO A 379 16.97 -1.94 -7.08
CA PRO A 379 17.24 -1.18 -8.30
C PRO A 379 18.54 -1.65 -8.95
N ARG A 380 18.60 -1.62 -10.27
CA ARG A 380 19.84 -2.01 -11.02
C ARG A 380 21.04 -1.18 -10.61
N GLU A 381 20.82 0.09 -10.30
CA GLU A 381 21.82 1.07 -9.89
C GLU A 381 22.33 0.80 -8.46
N TRP A 382 21.67 -0.07 -7.69
CA TRP A 382 22.01 -0.31 -6.29
C TRP A 382 23.40 -0.92 -6.10
N ALA A 383 23.83 -1.79 -6.99
CA ALA A 383 25.13 -2.45 -6.89
C ALA A 383 26.30 -1.43 -6.89
N GLU A 384 26.23 -0.42 -7.77
CA GLU A 384 27.20 0.68 -7.83
C GLU A 384 27.05 1.60 -6.60
N ALA A 385 25.82 2.01 -6.29
CA ALA A 385 25.54 2.90 -5.17
C ALA A 385 25.95 2.28 -3.82
N LYS A 386 25.75 0.97 -3.62
CA LYS A 386 26.13 0.26 -2.39
C LYS A 386 27.61 0.42 -2.08
N THR A 387 28.48 0.24 -3.08
CA THR A 387 29.93 0.43 -2.92
C THR A 387 30.26 1.88 -2.54
N GLN A 388 29.58 2.83 -3.17
CA GLN A 388 29.79 4.26 -2.89
C GLN A 388 29.27 4.64 -1.48
N PHE A 389 28.13 4.09 -1.03
CA PHE A 389 27.65 4.23 0.34
C PHE A 389 28.66 3.69 1.37
N ALA A 390 29.23 2.50 1.09
CA ALA A 390 30.25 1.91 1.97
C ALA A 390 31.50 2.79 2.09
N VAL A 391 31.94 3.43 1.01
CA VAL A 391 33.08 4.37 1.04
C VAL A 391 32.74 5.65 1.78
N MET A 392 31.56 6.23 1.55
CA MET A 392 31.15 7.50 2.15
C MET A 392 30.85 7.39 3.64
N PHE A 393 30.13 6.36 4.04
CA PHE A 393 29.59 6.23 5.39
C PHE A 393 30.32 5.18 6.23
N LYS A 394 31.28 4.47 5.64
CA LYS A 394 32.19 3.53 6.34
C LYS A 394 31.45 2.60 7.32
N GLU A 395 31.83 2.69 8.61
CA GLU A 395 31.28 1.83 9.66
C GLU A 395 29.75 1.99 9.84
N ARG A 396 29.20 3.15 9.54
CA ARG A 396 27.73 3.38 9.63
C ARG A 396 26.95 2.54 8.62
N PHE A 397 27.50 2.36 7.43
CA PHE A 397 26.89 1.52 6.39
C PHE A 397 27.15 0.03 6.60
N VAL A 398 28.30 -0.35 7.19
CA VAL A 398 28.68 -1.76 7.42
C VAL A 398 27.93 -2.36 8.61
N ARG A 399 27.49 -1.53 9.58
CA ARG A 399 26.67 -1.95 10.71
C ARG A 399 25.18 -2.10 10.38
N ALA A 400 24.80 -1.78 9.15
CA ALA A 400 23.44 -1.76 8.66
C ALA A 400 22.95 -3.13 8.13
#